data_c08b2a3ce841f31d92c8d2556db64d87
#
_entry.id   c08b2a3ce841f31d92c8d2556db64d87
#
_cell.length_a   1.000
_cell.length_b   1.000
_cell.length_c   1.000
_cell.angle_alpha   90.00
_cell.angle_beta   90.00
_cell.angle_gamma   90.00
#
_symmetry.space_group_name_H-M   'P 1'
#
loop_
_entity.id
_entity.type
_entity.pdbx_description
1 polymer ?
#
loop_
_entity_poly.entity_id
_entity_poly.type
_entity_poly.pdbx_seq_one_letter_code
_entity_poly.pdbx_strand_id
1 'polypeptide(L)'
;TERGTTFGYNNLVADLRSIPIMQQFGFPVLFDATHAVQLPGGAGDRSAGQRQFAPVLARAAIAAGADGLFIETHPNPDQALSDGPNMIRLADMPALLEQVICLRVALLATDALAPPPPSKPADSKQRAWPKSA
;
A
#
# COMPACT_ATOMS: atom_id res chain seq x y z
N THR A 1 -1.40 -7.36 1.19
CA THR A 1 -0.75 -6.03 1.13
C THR A 1 -0.43 -5.70 -0.31
N GLU A 2 -0.74 -4.49 -0.74
CA GLU A 2 -0.35 -3.94 -2.04
C GLU A 2 0.88 -3.05 -1.88
N ARG A 3 1.90 -3.26 -2.69
CA ARG A 3 3.14 -2.44 -2.69
C ARG A 3 3.60 -2.03 -4.09
N GLY A 4 2.88 -2.43 -5.12
CA GLY A 4 3.25 -2.23 -6.51
C GLY A 4 4.06 -3.36 -7.14
N THR A 5 4.20 -3.28 -8.43
CA THR A 5 4.93 -4.23 -9.28
C THR A 5 6.00 -3.52 -10.10
N THR A 6 7.02 -4.25 -10.53
CA THR A 6 8.07 -3.71 -11.40
C THR A 6 7.48 -3.29 -12.74
N PHE A 7 7.67 -2.03 -13.12
CA PHE A 7 7.20 -1.47 -14.39
C PHE A 7 8.35 -1.25 -15.40
N GLY A 8 9.58 -1.37 -14.97
CA GLY A 8 10.78 -1.01 -15.71
C GLY A 8 11.39 0.30 -15.20
N TYR A 9 12.53 0.70 -15.74
CA TYR A 9 13.29 1.89 -15.30
C TYR A 9 13.58 1.91 -13.80
N ASN A 10 13.76 0.72 -13.19
CA ASN A 10 13.94 0.53 -11.74
C ASN A 10 12.81 1.16 -10.89
N ASN A 11 11.60 1.19 -11.40
CA ASN A 11 10.44 1.77 -10.75
C ASN A 11 9.41 0.72 -10.38
N LEU A 12 8.73 0.91 -9.25
CA LEU A 12 7.50 0.20 -8.91
C LEU A 12 6.30 1.08 -9.23
N VAL A 13 5.23 0.47 -9.74
CA VAL A 13 3.95 1.13 -9.98
C VAL A 13 2.86 0.40 -9.22
N ALA A 14 2.16 1.10 -8.34
CA ALA A 14 1.01 0.58 -7.63
C ALA A 14 -0.26 0.81 -8.45
N ASP A 15 -0.95 -0.26 -8.80
CA ASP A 15 -2.29 -0.19 -9.39
C ASP A 15 -3.33 -0.12 -8.27
N LEU A 16 -3.84 1.06 -8.00
CA LEU A 16 -4.81 1.26 -6.92
C LEU A 16 -6.14 0.51 -7.12
N ARG A 17 -6.43 0.04 -8.34
CA ARG A 17 -7.60 -0.84 -8.61
C ARG A 17 -7.43 -2.21 -7.95
N SER A 18 -6.19 -2.61 -7.65
CA SER A 18 -5.91 -3.87 -6.94
C SER A 18 -6.55 -3.90 -5.55
N ILE A 19 -6.72 -2.74 -4.90
CA ILE A 19 -7.31 -2.62 -3.57
C ILE A 19 -8.75 -3.17 -3.56
N PRO A 20 -9.72 -2.60 -4.30
CA PRO A 20 -11.08 -3.13 -4.33
C PRO A 20 -11.16 -4.55 -4.92
N ILE A 21 -10.27 -4.92 -5.84
CA ILE A 21 -10.21 -6.29 -6.38
C ILE A 21 -9.83 -7.30 -5.28
N MET A 22 -8.83 -6.99 -4.47
CA MET A 22 -8.42 -7.86 -3.36
C MET A 22 -9.48 -7.90 -2.25
N GLN A 23 -10.16 -6.79 -1.98
CA GLN A 23 -11.23 -6.74 -0.97
C GLN A 23 -12.42 -7.66 -1.31
N GLN A 24 -12.64 -7.98 -2.58
CA GLN A 24 -13.68 -8.94 -3.00
C GLN A 24 -13.48 -10.33 -2.41
N PHE A 25 -12.29 -10.67 -1.96
CA PHE A 25 -12.02 -11.93 -1.26
C PHE A 25 -12.44 -11.91 0.22
N GLY A 26 -12.98 -10.79 0.73
CA GLY A 26 -13.49 -10.67 2.10
C GLY A 26 -12.42 -10.41 3.16
N PHE A 27 -11.24 -9.97 2.78
CA PHE A 27 -10.15 -9.63 3.70
C PHE A 27 -9.79 -8.15 3.62
N PRO A 28 -9.37 -7.54 4.74
CA PRO A 28 -8.86 -6.18 4.72
C PRO A 28 -7.58 -6.09 3.88
N VAL A 29 -7.45 -4.99 3.14
CA VAL A 29 -6.29 -4.71 2.28
C VAL A 29 -5.50 -3.55 2.86
N LEU A 30 -4.23 -3.81 3.17
CA LEU A 30 -3.27 -2.79 3.58
C LEU A 30 -2.44 -2.36 2.39
N PHE A 31 -2.20 -1.07 2.26
CA PHE A 31 -1.28 -0.53 1.27
C PHE A 31 0.07 -0.23 1.93
N ASP A 32 1.14 -0.76 1.34
CA ASP A 32 2.51 -0.52 1.77
C ASP A 32 3.06 0.73 1.07
N ALA A 33 2.94 1.87 1.74
CA ALA A 33 3.33 3.16 1.18
C ALA A 33 4.86 3.34 1.13
N THR A 34 5.59 2.65 1.99
CA THR A 34 7.05 2.77 2.08
C THR A 34 7.74 1.98 0.97
N HIS A 35 7.37 0.73 0.79
CA HIS A 35 8.01 -0.10 -0.24
C HIS A 35 7.47 0.16 -1.64
N ALA A 36 6.30 0.76 -1.79
CA ALA A 36 5.78 1.18 -3.10
C ALA A 36 6.62 2.27 -3.78
N VAL A 37 7.49 2.96 -3.05
CA VAL A 37 8.38 4.00 -3.60
C VAL A 37 9.84 3.55 -3.74
N GLN A 38 10.09 2.25 -3.62
CA GLN A 38 11.41 1.67 -3.89
C GLN A 38 11.77 1.78 -5.38
N LEU A 39 13.06 1.97 -5.62
CA LEU A 39 13.67 1.86 -6.93
C LEU A 39 14.55 0.61 -6.94
N PRO A 40 14.03 -0.56 -7.35
CA PRO A 40 14.78 -1.81 -7.33
C PRO A 40 16.05 -1.71 -8.16
N GLY A 41 17.22 -1.96 -7.54
CA GLY A 41 18.52 -1.84 -8.22
C GLY A 41 18.94 -0.41 -8.59
N GLY A 42 18.22 0.63 -8.13
CA GLY A 42 18.48 2.03 -8.47
C GLY A 42 19.79 2.58 -7.94
N ALA A 43 20.43 1.90 -6.98
CA ALA A 43 21.74 2.23 -6.41
C ALA A 43 22.78 1.12 -6.69
N GLY A 44 22.63 0.36 -7.79
CA GLY A 44 23.50 -0.74 -8.16
C GLY A 44 23.20 -2.00 -7.36
N ASP A 45 23.94 -2.27 -6.30
CA ASP A 45 23.78 -3.41 -5.40
C ASP A 45 22.69 -3.21 -4.33
N ARG A 46 22.09 -2.02 -4.24
CA ARG A 46 21.07 -1.64 -3.26
C ARG A 46 19.84 -1.03 -3.93
N SER A 47 18.71 -1.16 -3.27
CA SER A 47 17.52 -0.41 -3.63
C SER A 47 17.69 1.05 -3.23
N ALA A 48 17.38 1.95 -4.16
CA ALA A 48 17.14 3.36 -3.86
C ALA A 48 15.66 3.57 -3.52
N GLY A 49 15.27 4.79 -3.21
CA GLY A 49 13.88 5.09 -2.87
C GLY A 49 13.56 6.57 -3.02
N GLN A 50 12.27 6.84 -3.06
CA GLN A 50 11.71 8.15 -3.28
C GLN A 50 10.71 8.50 -2.16
N ARG A 51 11.20 8.56 -0.89
CA ARG A 51 10.36 8.80 0.31
C ARG A 51 9.38 9.97 0.17
N GLN A 52 9.72 10.99 -0.62
CA GLN A 52 8.85 12.15 -0.84
C GLN A 52 7.50 11.79 -1.45
N PHE A 53 7.39 10.65 -2.13
CA PHE A 53 6.14 10.17 -2.72
C PHE A 53 5.36 9.22 -1.82
N ALA A 54 5.95 8.69 -0.76
CA ALA A 54 5.25 7.80 0.18
C ALA A 54 3.99 8.44 0.78
N PRO A 55 4.01 9.72 1.25
CA PRO A 55 2.78 10.38 1.72
C PRO A 55 1.73 10.59 0.62
N VAL A 56 2.15 10.76 -0.63
CA VAL A 56 1.23 10.92 -1.77
C VAL A 56 0.49 9.61 -2.01
N LEU A 57 1.24 8.49 -2.11
CA LEU A 57 0.66 7.17 -2.33
C LEU A 57 -0.18 6.69 -1.14
N ALA A 58 0.22 7.01 0.09
CA ALA A 58 -0.57 6.71 1.28
C ALA A 58 -1.97 7.35 1.22
N ARG A 59 -2.05 8.64 0.89
CA ARG A 59 -3.33 9.35 0.73
C ARG A 59 -4.14 8.78 -0.43
N ALA A 60 -3.51 8.50 -1.57
CA ALA A 60 -4.16 7.94 -2.74
C ALA A 60 -4.74 6.55 -2.45
N ALA A 61 -4.01 5.70 -1.72
CA ALA A 61 -4.48 4.37 -1.33
C ALA A 61 -5.69 4.43 -0.39
N ILE A 62 -5.67 5.33 0.62
CA ILE A 62 -6.84 5.56 1.48
C ILE A 62 -8.02 6.08 0.66
N ALA A 63 -7.78 7.01 -0.28
CA ALA A 63 -8.83 7.48 -1.18
C ALA A 63 -9.39 6.38 -2.09
N ALA A 64 -8.57 5.40 -2.47
CA ALA A 64 -9.00 4.22 -3.23
C ALA A 64 -9.69 3.15 -2.36
N GLY A 65 -9.83 3.37 -1.04
CA GLY A 65 -10.54 2.50 -0.13
C GLY A 65 -9.70 1.48 0.62
N ALA A 66 -8.36 1.62 0.67
CA ALA A 66 -7.52 0.76 1.50
C ALA A 66 -7.97 0.77 2.96
N ASP A 67 -8.00 -0.40 3.60
CA ASP A 67 -8.43 -0.55 4.99
C ASP A 67 -7.38 -0.05 5.99
N GLY A 68 -6.12 -0.01 5.58
CA GLY A 68 -5.02 0.48 6.38
C GLY A 68 -3.76 0.73 5.56
N LEU A 69 -2.73 1.22 6.24
CA LEU A 69 -1.41 1.50 5.69
C LEU A 69 -0.34 0.69 6.42
N PHE A 70 0.64 0.23 5.68
CA PHE A 70 1.92 -0.20 6.21
C PHE A 70 2.94 0.91 5.92
N ILE A 71 3.61 1.39 6.95
CA ILE A 71 4.57 2.51 6.86
C ILE A 71 5.77 2.21 7.74
N GLU A 72 6.95 2.18 7.15
CA GLU A 72 8.19 2.20 7.91
C GLU A 72 8.61 3.63 8.23
N THR A 73 9.05 3.83 9.46
CA THR A 73 9.45 5.14 9.96
C THR A 73 10.70 5.06 10.83
N HIS A 74 11.52 6.09 10.81
CA HIS A 74 12.71 6.19 11.61
C HIS A 74 12.93 7.65 12.04
N PRO A 75 13.46 7.93 13.26
CA PRO A 75 13.80 9.29 13.68
C PRO A 75 14.73 10.01 12.71
N ASN A 76 15.72 9.31 12.19
CA ASN A 76 16.64 9.79 11.15
C ASN A 76 16.82 8.72 10.07
N PRO A 77 15.96 8.69 9.03
CA PRO A 77 15.98 7.66 8.00
C PRO A 77 17.33 7.49 7.28
N ASP A 78 18.11 8.55 7.17
CA ASP A 78 19.41 8.50 6.50
C ASP A 78 20.48 7.71 7.31
N GLN A 79 20.17 7.39 8.58
CA GLN A 79 20.97 6.55 9.47
C GLN A 79 20.34 5.17 9.72
N ALA A 80 19.24 4.85 9.03
CA ALA A 80 18.60 3.54 9.17
C ALA A 80 19.50 2.43 8.60
N LEU A 81 19.43 1.25 9.22
CA LEU A 81 20.25 0.09 8.81
C LEU A 81 19.83 -0.46 7.44
N SER A 82 18.55 -0.33 7.07
CA SER A 82 17.97 -0.72 5.78
C SER A 82 16.89 0.26 5.38
N ASP A 83 16.50 0.27 4.10
CA ASP A 83 15.34 0.98 3.54
C ASP A 83 15.23 2.48 3.86
N GLY A 84 16.29 3.08 4.39
CA GLY A 84 16.33 4.50 4.73
C GLY A 84 15.82 5.44 3.64
N PRO A 85 16.16 5.25 2.36
CA PRO A 85 15.64 6.09 1.26
C PRO A 85 14.11 6.07 1.09
N ASN A 86 13.42 5.08 1.67
CA ASN A 86 11.96 4.92 1.56
C ASN A 86 11.24 5.35 2.83
N MET A 87 11.90 5.25 3.99
CA MET A 87 11.29 5.50 5.30
C MET A 87 10.83 6.94 5.47
N ILE A 88 9.66 7.12 6.05
CA ILE A 88 9.16 8.43 6.48
C ILE A 88 9.84 8.83 7.79
N ARG A 89 10.15 10.10 7.95
CA ARG A 89 10.66 10.60 9.23
C ARG A 89 9.58 10.48 10.30
N LEU A 90 9.95 9.99 11.48
CA LEU A 90 9.03 9.85 12.59
C LEU A 90 8.34 11.17 12.95
N ALA A 91 9.05 12.29 12.83
CA ALA A 91 8.51 13.62 13.09
C ALA A 91 7.39 14.03 12.12
N ASP A 92 7.33 13.45 10.90
CA ASP A 92 6.34 13.77 9.88
C ASP A 92 5.08 12.88 10.00
N MET A 93 5.15 11.82 10.80
CA MET A 93 4.06 10.85 10.95
C MET A 93 2.76 11.46 11.49
N PRO A 94 2.77 12.33 12.53
CA PRO A 94 1.51 12.91 13.03
C PRO A 94 0.73 13.65 11.95
N ALA A 95 1.39 14.47 11.15
CA ALA A 95 0.75 15.23 10.08
C ALA A 95 0.21 14.31 8.96
N LEU A 96 0.93 13.26 8.61
CA LEU A 96 0.44 12.28 7.64
C LEU A 96 -0.77 11.51 8.17
N LEU A 97 -0.74 11.06 9.43
CA LEU A 97 -1.85 10.33 10.05
C LEU A 97 -3.11 11.20 10.12
N GLU A 98 -2.98 12.46 10.49
CA GLU A 98 -4.11 13.40 10.48
C GLU A 98 -4.75 13.49 9.08
N GLN A 99 -3.95 13.66 8.04
CA GLN A 99 -4.44 13.74 6.65
C GLN A 99 -5.18 12.47 6.23
N VAL A 100 -4.62 11.29 6.48
CA VAL A 100 -5.25 10.02 6.05
C VAL A 100 -6.50 9.71 6.85
N ILE A 101 -6.55 10.09 8.14
CA ILE A 101 -7.75 9.96 8.98
C ILE A 101 -8.86 10.89 8.45
N CYS A 102 -8.55 12.15 8.17
CA CYS A 102 -9.53 13.09 7.59
C CYS A 102 -10.09 12.57 6.25
N LEU A 103 -9.24 12.06 5.37
CA LEU A 103 -9.66 11.44 4.11
C LEU A 103 -10.60 10.25 4.35
N ARG A 104 -10.23 9.35 5.26
CA ARG A 104 -11.05 8.18 5.60
C ARG A 104 -12.41 8.56 6.13
N VAL A 105 -12.46 9.53 7.05
CA VAL A 105 -13.72 10.03 7.63
C VAL A 105 -14.60 10.65 6.54
N ALA A 106 -14.03 11.46 5.64
CA ALA A 106 -14.78 12.07 4.55
C ALA A 106 -15.37 11.03 3.60
N LEU A 107 -14.60 9.98 3.26
CA LEU A 107 -15.09 8.89 2.42
C LEU A 107 -16.24 8.11 3.07
N LEU A 108 -16.11 7.77 4.35
CA LEU A 108 -17.15 7.08 5.10
C LEU A 108 -18.44 7.90 5.23
N ALA A 109 -18.33 9.22 5.28
CA ALA A 109 -19.48 10.12 5.34
C ALA A 109 -20.23 10.25 4.00
N THR A 110 -19.56 9.92 2.88
CA THR A 110 -20.10 10.08 1.51
C THR A 110 -20.43 8.76 0.82
N ASP A 111 -20.75 7.73 1.53
CA ASP A 111 -20.83 6.30 1.17
C ASP A 111 -21.68 5.92 -0.07
N ALA A 112 -22.09 6.89 -0.87
CA ALA A 112 -22.93 6.72 -2.07
C ALA A 112 -22.25 5.96 -3.24
N LEU A 113 -20.92 5.74 -3.16
CA LEU A 113 -20.14 5.04 -4.19
C LEU A 113 -19.33 3.86 -3.61
N ALA A 114 -19.77 3.31 -2.48
CA ALA A 114 -19.15 2.12 -1.93
C ALA A 114 -19.06 1.01 -2.99
N PRO A 115 -17.94 0.32 -3.15
CA PRO A 115 -17.87 -0.84 -4.02
C PRO A 115 -18.95 -1.86 -3.62
N PRO A 116 -19.51 -2.61 -4.58
CA PRO A 116 -20.50 -3.61 -4.25
C PRO A 116 -19.95 -4.58 -3.20
N PRO A 117 -20.78 -5.06 -2.27
CA PRO A 117 -20.34 -6.02 -1.27
C PRO A 117 -19.68 -7.21 -1.95
N PRO A 118 -18.66 -7.81 -1.32
CA PRO A 118 -17.96 -8.95 -1.90
C PRO A 118 -18.98 -10.02 -2.29
N SER A 119 -18.89 -10.51 -3.53
CA SER A 119 -19.65 -11.68 -3.94
C SER A 119 -19.29 -12.81 -2.98
N LYS A 120 -20.32 -13.50 -2.44
CA LYS A 120 -20.08 -14.67 -1.57
C LYS A 120 -19.02 -15.55 -2.23
N PRO A 121 -18.01 -16.02 -1.51
CA PRO A 121 -16.99 -16.89 -2.07
C PRO A 121 -17.70 -18.06 -2.74
N ALA A 122 -17.40 -18.30 -4.02
CA ALA A 122 -17.85 -19.50 -4.70
C ALA A 122 -17.45 -20.68 -3.82
N ASP A 123 -18.43 -21.56 -3.57
CA ASP A 123 -18.42 -22.68 -2.63
C ASP A 123 -17.00 -23.27 -2.49
N SER A 124 -16.48 -23.28 -1.26
CA SER A 124 -15.11 -23.69 -0.92
C SER A 124 -14.77 -25.14 -1.34
N LYS A 125 -15.73 -25.89 -1.83
CA LYS A 125 -15.59 -27.27 -2.32
C LYS A 125 -14.86 -27.39 -3.67
N GLN A 126 -14.63 -26.30 -4.41
CA GLN A 126 -13.98 -26.35 -5.73
C GLN A 126 -12.49 -25.98 -5.75
N ARG A 127 -11.90 -25.65 -4.62
CA ARG A 127 -10.45 -25.39 -4.53
C ARG A 127 -9.70 -26.54 -3.85
N ALA A 128 -9.83 -27.74 -4.38
CA ALA A 128 -8.84 -28.77 -4.09
C ALA A 128 -7.56 -28.39 -4.85
N TRP A 129 -6.53 -27.99 -4.13
CA TRP A 129 -5.19 -27.81 -4.69
C TRP A 129 -4.76 -29.14 -5.32
N PRO A 130 -4.25 -29.18 -6.57
CA PRO A 130 -3.79 -30.40 -7.16
C PRO A 130 -2.69 -30.99 -6.27
N LYS A 131 -2.92 -32.21 -5.77
CA LYS A 131 -1.87 -32.97 -5.06
C LYS A 131 -0.77 -33.21 -6.08
N SER A 132 0.42 -32.68 -5.81
CA SER A 132 1.63 -32.98 -6.58
C SER A 132 1.83 -34.49 -6.67
N ALA A 133 1.96 -34.99 -7.88
CA ALA A 133 2.44 -36.34 -8.14
C ALA A 133 3.94 -36.44 -7.90
#